data_82bf3b2b4767307c599b7bcc56ae3e0a
#
_entry.id   82bf3b2b4767307c599b7bcc56ae3e0a
#
_cell.length_a   1.000
_cell.length_b   1.000
_cell.length_c   1.000
_cell.angle_alpha   90.00
_cell.angle_beta   90.00
_cell.angle_gamma   90.00
#
_symmetry.space_group_name_H-M   'P 1'
#
loop_
_entity.id
_entity.type
_entity.pdbx_description
1 polymer ?
#
loop_
_entity_poly.entity_id
_entity_poly.type
_entity_poly.pdbx_seq_one_letter_code
_entity_poly.pdbx_strand_id
1 'polypeptide(L)'
;MSGNAMDRVDRLAAPQRQRGGAAAGLSIVVPVYNEAAGLPSLHERIAEVARHLKETRGLAVEVVYVDDGSRDATLSVAQALPSAGLDLQVVSLSRNFGKEAALAAGLDHARLGAVMFMDGDGQHPPALIETLVGYWLDQGYDVVFTAKANRENEPRLFRLAVKAFYRLINWGARQKIPEDAGDFRLLSPRAAEALRQLPERTRFFKGLASWIGFRQMRVDYQPAARAHGRSTWSIYSLIGFSIEGLTSFSQAPLRFASLLGFLLLGFALIFAVDILVETLIYGQSVPGYPSLIIGLMVLNSMQLFMMGIMGEYIGKMFSEIKARPIYFVAEQSLKTADDVSGADQTTRTAAE
;
A
#
# COMPACT_ATOMS: atom_id res chain seq x y z
N MET A 1 29.55 -29.58 -24.19
CA MET A 1 29.35 -28.12 -24.41
C MET A 1 28.00 -27.77 -23.80
N SER A 2 27.95 -27.56 -22.48
CA SER A 2 26.76 -27.15 -21.75
C SER A 2 27.11 -25.84 -21.04
N GLY A 3 26.92 -24.75 -21.74
CA GLY A 3 27.12 -23.36 -21.24
C GLY A 3 25.81 -22.78 -20.75
N ASN A 4 25.70 -22.75 -19.49
CA ASN A 4 25.12 -21.78 -18.57
C ASN A 4 23.93 -20.94 -19.05
N ALA A 5 22.71 -21.51 -18.91
CA ALA A 5 21.44 -20.76 -19.00
C ALA A 5 21.19 -19.89 -17.77
N MET A 6 21.99 -20.01 -16.71
CA MET A 6 21.83 -19.24 -15.45
C MET A 6 22.44 -17.84 -15.50
N ASP A 7 23.35 -17.57 -16.43
CA ASP A 7 24.04 -16.28 -16.56
C ASP A 7 23.25 -15.18 -17.31
N ARG A 8 22.08 -15.51 -17.87
CA ARG A 8 21.24 -14.53 -18.60
C ARG A 8 20.13 -13.86 -17.78
N VAL A 9 19.84 -14.36 -16.59
CA VAL A 9 18.77 -13.80 -15.74
C VAL A 9 19.27 -12.61 -14.92
N ASP A 10 20.57 -12.50 -14.68
CA ASP A 10 21.14 -11.41 -13.84
C ASP A 10 21.30 -10.07 -14.56
N ARG A 11 21.02 -9.97 -15.86
CA ARG A 11 21.20 -8.70 -16.61
C ARG A 11 19.94 -7.83 -16.74
N LEU A 12 18.83 -8.24 -16.14
CA LEU A 12 17.58 -7.44 -16.10
C LEU A 12 17.27 -6.91 -14.69
N ALA A 13 18.21 -7.04 -13.77
CA ALA A 13 18.10 -6.34 -12.49
C ALA A 13 18.23 -4.83 -12.76
N ALA A 14 17.25 -4.06 -12.28
CA ALA A 14 17.33 -2.60 -12.18
C ALA A 14 18.72 -2.22 -11.62
N PRO A 15 19.31 -1.07 -12.03
CA PRO A 15 20.67 -0.72 -11.65
C PRO A 15 20.82 -0.81 -10.14
N GLN A 16 21.63 -1.75 -9.68
CA GLN A 16 22.04 -1.83 -8.29
C GLN A 16 22.82 -0.55 -8.00
N ARG A 17 22.13 0.44 -7.40
CA ARG A 17 22.82 1.61 -6.83
C ARG A 17 23.87 1.07 -5.87
N GLN A 18 25.12 1.45 -6.08
CA GLN A 18 26.19 1.34 -5.08
C GLN A 18 25.67 2.05 -3.82
N ARG A 19 25.30 1.25 -2.81
CA ARG A 19 24.76 1.70 -1.54
C ARG A 19 25.90 2.24 -0.69
N GLY A 20 26.30 3.48 -0.92
CA GLY A 20 26.89 4.29 0.14
C GLY A 20 25.85 4.37 1.25
N GLY A 21 26.25 4.20 2.51
CA GLY A 21 25.33 4.28 3.65
C GLY A 21 24.44 5.52 3.50
N ALA A 22 23.12 5.35 3.66
CA ALA A 22 22.18 6.46 3.52
C ALA A 22 22.60 7.62 4.45
N ALA A 23 22.65 8.85 3.93
CA ALA A 23 23.00 10.01 4.72
C ALA A 23 22.04 10.14 5.91
N ALA A 24 22.57 10.58 7.05
CA ALA A 24 21.73 10.82 8.24
C ALA A 24 20.70 11.92 7.92
N GLY A 25 19.42 11.65 8.11
CA GLY A 25 18.35 12.61 7.83
C GLY A 25 17.00 11.96 7.59
N LEU A 26 16.04 12.78 7.17
CA LEU A 26 14.65 12.42 6.94
C LEU A 26 14.21 12.76 5.52
N SER A 27 13.80 11.75 4.74
CA SER A 27 13.15 11.94 3.44
C SER A 27 11.62 11.93 3.63
N ILE A 28 10.97 13.02 3.25
CA ILE A 28 9.50 13.13 3.28
C ILE A 28 8.98 12.83 1.88
N VAL A 29 8.34 11.69 1.70
CA VAL A 29 7.75 11.22 0.44
C VAL A 29 6.30 11.67 0.38
N VAL A 30 5.97 12.43 -0.65
CA VAL A 30 4.63 12.98 -0.86
C VAL A 30 4.13 12.58 -2.26
N PRO A 31 3.28 11.55 -2.37
CA PRO A 31 2.62 11.24 -3.63
C PRO A 31 1.59 12.31 -3.97
N VAL A 32 1.60 12.77 -5.21
CA VAL A 32 0.67 13.81 -5.71
C VAL A 32 0.00 13.35 -7.02
N TYR A 33 -1.28 13.68 -7.16
CA TYR A 33 -2.05 13.44 -8.38
C TYR A 33 -3.16 14.48 -8.54
N ASN A 34 -3.01 15.40 -9.49
CA ASN A 34 -3.93 16.53 -9.72
C ASN A 34 -4.13 17.40 -8.46
N GLU A 35 -3.02 17.82 -7.84
CA GLU A 35 -2.97 18.61 -6.59
C GLU A 35 -2.28 19.98 -6.80
N ALA A 36 -2.27 20.50 -8.03
CA ALA A 36 -1.57 21.75 -8.37
C ALA A 36 -1.89 22.92 -7.44
N ALA A 37 -3.16 23.05 -7.02
CA ALA A 37 -3.61 24.19 -6.21
C ALA A 37 -3.15 24.13 -4.74
N GLY A 38 -3.04 22.94 -4.17
CA GLY A 38 -2.69 22.75 -2.75
C GLY A 38 -1.19 22.65 -2.49
N LEU A 39 -0.42 22.26 -3.51
CA LEU A 39 0.97 21.88 -3.39
C LEU A 39 1.90 23.02 -2.89
N PRO A 40 1.78 24.27 -3.34
CA PRO A 40 2.65 25.35 -2.83
C PRO A 40 2.47 25.61 -1.33
N SER A 41 1.24 25.66 -0.85
CA SER A 41 0.94 25.87 0.58
C SER A 41 1.42 24.69 1.44
N LEU A 42 1.29 23.45 0.94
CA LEU A 42 1.80 22.28 1.63
C LEU A 42 3.32 22.32 1.72
N HIS A 43 4.00 22.67 0.62
CA HIS A 43 5.46 22.77 0.57
C HIS A 43 6.00 23.81 1.56
N GLU A 44 5.40 25.01 1.62
CA GLU A 44 5.80 26.05 2.55
C GLU A 44 5.73 25.57 4.01
N ARG A 45 4.65 24.90 4.39
CA ARG A 45 4.48 24.34 5.73
C ARG A 45 5.46 23.21 6.04
N ILE A 46 5.82 22.37 5.06
CA ILE A 46 6.86 21.35 5.22
C ILE A 46 8.23 22.00 5.38
N ALA A 47 8.53 23.02 4.58
CA ALA A 47 9.80 23.75 4.65
C ALA A 47 10.01 24.45 6.00
N GLU A 48 8.95 24.99 6.60
CA GLU A 48 8.99 25.56 7.94
C GLU A 48 9.38 24.52 9.00
N VAL A 49 8.73 23.35 8.99
CA VAL A 49 9.05 22.25 9.90
C VAL A 49 10.46 21.70 9.65
N ALA A 50 10.87 21.58 8.38
CA ALA A 50 12.21 21.12 8.02
C ALA A 50 13.30 22.05 8.56
N ARG A 51 13.09 23.38 8.46
CA ARG A 51 13.99 24.37 9.04
C ARG A 51 14.09 24.23 10.55
N HIS A 52 12.95 24.11 11.23
CA HIS A 52 12.91 23.90 12.68
C HIS A 52 13.64 22.61 13.11
N LEU A 53 13.46 21.49 12.39
CA LEU A 53 14.18 20.24 12.66
C LEU A 53 15.70 20.38 12.45
N LYS A 54 16.11 21.14 11.43
CA LYS A 54 17.53 21.44 11.18
C LYS A 54 18.14 22.28 12.31
N GLU A 55 17.43 23.31 12.79
CA GLU A 55 17.89 24.20 13.86
C GLU A 55 17.92 23.51 15.22
N THR A 56 16.89 22.73 15.55
CA THR A 56 16.73 22.16 16.92
C THR A 56 17.43 20.81 17.07
N ARG A 57 17.53 20.02 16.00
CA ARG A 57 18.04 18.64 16.05
C ARG A 57 19.20 18.36 15.10
N GLY A 58 19.63 19.34 14.29
CA GLY A 58 20.64 19.15 13.26
C GLY A 58 20.23 18.13 12.17
N LEU A 59 18.93 17.86 12.02
CA LEU A 59 18.42 16.83 11.12
C LEU A 59 18.27 17.40 9.72
N ALA A 60 19.01 16.83 8.75
CA ALA A 60 18.80 17.14 7.34
C ALA A 60 17.44 16.59 6.86
N VAL A 61 16.73 17.39 6.07
CA VAL A 61 15.43 16.99 5.50
C VAL A 61 15.46 17.15 4.00
N GLU A 62 14.94 16.13 3.28
CA GLU A 62 14.58 16.24 1.88
C GLU A 62 13.09 15.98 1.68
N VAL A 63 12.52 16.56 0.63
CA VAL A 63 11.16 16.27 0.19
C VAL A 63 11.22 15.60 -1.18
N VAL A 64 10.53 14.49 -1.33
CA VAL A 64 10.40 13.74 -2.58
C VAL A 64 8.94 13.78 -3.00
N TYR A 65 8.60 14.70 -3.92
CA TYR A 65 7.30 14.70 -4.57
C TYR A 65 7.28 13.65 -5.67
N VAL A 66 6.30 12.75 -5.61
CA VAL A 66 6.10 11.74 -6.65
C VAL A 66 4.80 12.04 -7.38
N ASP A 67 4.93 12.58 -8.60
CA ASP A 67 3.79 12.83 -9.48
C ASP A 67 3.35 11.53 -10.15
N ASP A 68 2.16 11.05 -9.81
CA ASP A 68 1.58 9.81 -10.36
C ASP A 68 0.88 10.07 -11.70
N GLY A 69 1.58 10.73 -12.62
CA GLY A 69 1.09 11.01 -13.97
C GLY A 69 -0.10 11.97 -13.98
N SER A 70 0.01 13.10 -13.29
CA SER A 70 -1.03 14.14 -13.26
C SER A 70 -1.37 14.67 -14.65
N ARG A 71 -2.61 15.11 -14.81
CA ARG A 71 -3.14 15.68 -16.05
C ARG A 71 -3.29 17.21 -16.00
N ASP A 72 -3.11 17.79 -14.83
CA ASP A 72 -3.13 19.22 -14.56
C ASP A 72 -1.72 19.78 -14.45
N ALA A 73 -1.57 21.00 -13.90
CA ALA A 73 -0.29 21.67 -13.73
C ALA A 73 0.54 21.14 -12.53
N THR A 74 0.18 20.02 -11.89
CA THR A 74 0.85 19.53 -10.67
C THR A 74 2.35 19.36 -10.87
N LEU A 75 2.78 18.69 -11.96
CA LEU A 75 4.19 18.45 -12.24
C LEU A 75 4.97 19.78 -12.39
N SER A 76 4.46 20.70 -13.21
CA SER A 76 5.12 21.98 -13.44
C SER A 76 5.18 22.84 -12.16
N VAL A 77 4.11 22.80 -11.34
CA VAL A 77 4.10 23.45 -10.02
C VAL A 77 5.13 22.83 -9.10
N ALA A 78 5.19 21.48 -9.00
CA ALA A 78 6.17 20.79 -8.17
C ALA A 78 7.62 21.14 -8.56
N GLN A 79 7.91 21.15 -9.86
CA GLN A 79 9.22 21.52 -10.39
C GLN A 79 9.57 23.00 -10.15
N ALA A 80 8.58 23.89 -10.09
CA ALA A 80 8.78 25.31 -9.82
C ALA A 80 8.99 25.65 -8.32
N LEU A 81 8.68 24.73 -7.40
CA LEU A 81 8.84 24.96 -5.96
C LEU A 81 10.29 25.32 -5.59
N PRO A 82 10.51 26.26 -4.66
CA PRO A 82 11.85 26.61 -4.18
C PRO A 82 12.42 25.49 -3.29
N SER A 83 13.75 25.35 -3.20
CA SER A 83 14.38 24.42 -2.25
C SER A 83 14.14 24.84 -0.79
N ALA A 84 14.01 26.12 -0.50
CA ALA A 84 13.68 26.68 0.82
C ALA A 84 14.57 26.17 1.98
N GLY A 85 15.83 25.77 1.68
CA GLY A 85 16.79 25.26 2.65
C GLY A 85 16.69 23.75 2.93
N LEU A 86 15.92 23.02 2.13
CA LEU A 86 15.85 21.56 2.10
C LEU A 86 16.17 21.03 0.69
N ASP A 87 16.53 19.77 0.59
CA ASP A 87 16.66 19.11 -0.71
C ASP A 87 15.25 18.81 -1.27
N LEU A 88 15.01 19.21 -2.51
CA LEU A 88 13.75 19.01 -3.20
C LEU A 88 13.95 18.09 -4.40
N GLN A 89 13.30 16.95 -4.38
CA GLN A 89 13.27 16.01 -5.50
C GLN A 89 11.85 15.87 -6.04
N VAL A 90 11.73 15.92 -7.37
CA VAL A 90 10.46 15.63 -8.05
C VAL A 90 10.67 14.43 -8.98
N VAL A 91 9.86 13.40 -8.80
CA VAL A 91 9.87 12.17 -9.58
C VAL A 91 8.52 12.08 -10.28
N SER A 92 8.50 12.15 -11.60
CA SER A 92 7.27 11.99 -12.39
C SER A 92 7.19 10.58 -12.98
N LEU A 93 6.07 9.91 -12.75
CA LEU A 93 5.81 8.59 -13.31
C LEU A 93 5.27 8.70 -14.74
N SER A 94 5.56 7.71 -15.59
CA SER A 94 5.18 7.74 -17.01
C SER A 94 3.66 7.72 -17.27
N ARG A 95 2.87 7.30 -16.29
CA ARG A 95 1.41 7.35 -16.26
C ARG A 95 0.92 7.21 -14.82
N ASN A 96 -0.38 7.29 -14.59
CA ASN A 96 -0.96 6.92 -13.30
C ASN A 96 -0.80 5.41 -13.07
N PHE A 97 -0.02 5.04 -12.05
CA PHE A 97 0.20 3.68 -11.56
C PHE A 97 -0.52 3.42 -10.23
N GLY A 98 -1.05 4.46 -9.60
CA GLY A 98 -1.73 4.42 -8.32
C GLY A 98 -0.84 4.79 -7.14
N LYS A 99 -1.48 5.19 -6.04
CA LYS A 99 -0.82 5.71 -4.84
C LYS A 99 0.27 4.79 -4.29
N GLU A 100 0.01 3.48 -4.24
CA GLU A 100 0.96 2.50 -3.70
C GLU A 100 2.24 2.43 -4.54
N ALA A 101 2.13 2.57 -5.87
CA ALA A 101 3.27 2.65 -6.77
C ALA A 101 4.06 3.95 -6.57
N ALA A 102 3.36 5.07 -6.39
CA ALA A 102 4.00 6.36 -6.10
C ALA A 102 4.75 6.35 -4.75
N LEU A 103 4.19 5.73 -3.71
CA LEU A 103 4.88 5.53 -2.42
C LEU A 103 6.12 4.65 -2.59
N ALA A 104 6.05 3.58 -3.42
CA ALA A 104 7.20 2.75 -3.73
C ALA A 104 8.29 3.54 -4.44
N ALA A 105 7.93 4.32 -5.47
CA ALA A 105 8.86 5.17 -6.18
C ALA A 105 9.54 6.17 -5.23
N GLY A 106 8.77 6.81 -4.35
CA GLY A 106 9.32 7.73 -3.36
C GLY A 106 10.28 7.05 -2.37
N LEU A 107 9.95 5.84 -1.90
CA LEU A 107 10.84 5.04 -1.04
C LEU A 107 12.17 4.71 -1.75
N ASP A 108 12.10 4.32 -3.03
CA ASP A 108 13.28 3.94 -3.82
C ASP A 108 14.17 5.16 -4.13
N HIS A 109 13.59 6.36 -4.26
CA HIS A 109 14.30 7.60 -4.57
C HIS A 109 14.69 8.39 -3.32
N ALA A 110 14.18 8.06 -2.15
CA ALA A 110 14.57 8.65 -0.87
C ALA A 110 16.07 8.45 -0.60
N ARG A 111 16.82 9.56 -0.44
CA ARG A 111 18.29 9.59 -0.35
C ARG A 111 18.76 9.54 1.10
N LEU A 112 17.94 10.05 2.03
CA LEU A 112 18.23 10.06 3.46
C LEU A 112 17.78 8.76 4.13
N GLY A 113 18.32 8.50 5.33
CA GLY A 113 18.14 7.21 6.00
C GLY A 113 16.72 6.93 6.43
N ALA A 114 16.10 7.84 7.19
CA ALA A 114 14.71 7.72 7.61
C ALA A 114 13.75 8.16 6.49
N VAL A 115 12.58 7.54 6.40
CA VAL A 115 11.59 7.87 5.37
C VAL A 115 10.23 8.12 6.04
N MET A 116 9.60 9.23 5.68
CA MET A 116 8.25 9.56 6.11
C MET A 116 7.34 9.63 4.89
N PHE A 117 6.19 8.98 4.97
CA PHE A 117 5.12 9.08 3.96
C PHE A 117 4.06 10.05 4.43
N MET A 118 3.65 10.98 3.57
CA MET A 118 2.61 11.96 3.84
C MET A 118 1.77 12.21 2.59
N ASP A 119 0.45 12.30 2.73
CA ASP A 119 -0.44 12.60 1.59
C ASP A 119 -0.34 14.05 1.15
N GLY A 120 -0.45 14.29 -0.16
CA GLY A 120 -0.38 15.61 -0.78
C GLY A 120 -1.67 16.46 -0.62
N ASP A 121 -2.76 15.89 -0.08
CA ASP A 121 -4.08 16.55 0.04
C ASP A 121 -4.19 17.58 1.19
N GLY A 122 -3.11 17.77 1.94
CA GLY A 122 -3.04 18.73 3.05
C GLY A 122 -3.81 18.33 4.32
N GLN A 123 -4.43 17.14 4.38
CA GLN A 123 -5.16 16.67 5.57
C GLN A 123 -4.23 16.29 6.74
N HIS A 124 -2.97 16.00 6.46
CA HIS A 124 -1.98 15.70 7.48
C HIS A 124 -1.31 16.99 7.97
N PRO A 125 -1.44 17.35 9.26
CA PRO A 125 -0.77 18.53 9.80
C PRO A 125 0.75 18.34 9.79
N PRO A 126 1.54 19.15 9.06
CA PRO A 126 3.01 19.03 9.06
C PRO A 126 3.63 19.16 10.46
N ALA A 127 3.00 19.88 11.37
CA ALA A 127 3.45 19.98 12.77
C ALA A 127 3.59 18.61 13.48
N LEU A 128 2.86 17.57 13.04
CA LEU A 128 3.02 16.23 13.57
C LEU A 128 4.36 15.59 13.19
N ILE A 129 5.05 16.06 12.17
CA ILE A 129 6.37 15.56 11.73
C ILE A 129 7.33 15.57 12.92
N GLU A 130 7.37 16.67 13.69
CA GLU A 130 8.23 16.80 14.86
C GLU A 130 7.91 15.75 15.94
N THR A 131 6.64 15.48 16.18
CA THR A 131 6.19 14.45 17.12
C THR A 131 6.64 13.07 16.68
N LEU A 132 6.49 12.73 15.39
CA LEU A 132 6.89 11.43 14.86
C LEU A 132 8.41 11.27 14.90
N VAL A 133 9.17 12.34 14.59
CA VAL A 133 10.63 12.39 14.68
C VAL A 133 11.09 12.21 16.14
N GLY A 134 10.41 12.83 17.11
CA GLY A 134 10.68 12.64 18.55
C GLY A 134 10.53 11.20 18.99
N TYR A 135 9.46 10.50 18.59
CA TYR A 135 9.31 9.08 18.87
C TYR A 135 10.41 8.22 18.26
N TRP A 136 10.86 8.54 17.05
CA TRP A 136 11.95 7.83 16.42
C TRP A 136 13.29 8.09 17.10
N LEU A 137 13.70 9.36 17.23
CA LEU A 137 15.05 9.73 17.73
C LEU A 137 15.20 9.55 19.22
N ASP A 138 14.20 9.98 20.02
CA ASP A 138 14.32 10.05 21.49
C ASP A 138 13.89 8.75 22.16
N GLN A 139 12.93 8.00 21.57
CA GLN A 139 12.36 6.78 22.15
C GLN A 139 12.70 5.50 21.38
N GLY A 140 13.38 5.61 20.23
CA GLY A 140 13.90 4.48 19.46
C GLY A 140 12.81 3.61 18.81
N TYR A 141 11.67 4.20 18.43
CA TYR A 141 10.68 3.51 17.62
C TYR A 141 11.10 3.47 16.16
N ASP A 142 10.85 2.35 15.50
CA ASP A 142 11.22 2.14 14.10
C ASP A 142 10.12 2.52 13.11
N VAL A 143 8.88 2.30 13.52
CA VAL A 143 7.70 2.63 12.73
C VAL A 143 6.79 3.47 13.59
N VAL A 144 6.64 4.75 13.26
CA VAL A 144 5.69 5.64 13.94
C VAL A 144 4.59 5.97 12.94
N PHE A 145 3.37 5.54 13.22
CA PHE A 145 2.23 5.75 12.31
C PHE A 145 1.12 6.51 13.00
N THR A 146 0.41 7.30 12.20
CA THR A 146 -0.74 8.05 12.71
C THR A 146 -2.03 7.27 12.53
N ALA A 147 -2.97 7.49 13.43
CA ALA A 147 -4.34 6.99 13.34
C ALA A 147 -5.34 8.13 13.60
N LYS A 148 -6.48 8.10 12.92
CA LYS A 148 -7.54 9.10 13.15
C LYS A 148 -8.16 8.90 14.52
N ALA A 149 -8.10 9.93 15.38
CA ALA A 149 -8.59 9.86 16.77
C ALA A 149 -10.12 9.68 16.84
N ASN A 150 -10.87 10.15 15.85
CA ASN A 150 -12.32 10.10 15.89
C ASN A 150 -12.94 9.75 14.53
N ARG A 151 -13.83 8.76 14.52
CA ARG A 151 -14.65 8.32 13.38
C ARG A 151 -16.14 8.54 13.61
N GLU A 152 -16.51 9.39 14.55
CA GLU A 152 -17.94 9.60 14.89
C GLU A 152 -18.76 10.13 13.72
N ASN A 153 -18.10 10.82 12.78
CA ASN A 153 -18.73 11.38 11.59
C ASN A 153 -18.95 10.34 10.46
N GLU A 154 -18.50 9.09 10.61
CA GLU A 154 -18.71 8.05 9.61
C GLU A 154 -20.04 7.29 9.85
N PRO A 155 -20.78 6.91 8.80
CA PRO A 155 -22.00 6.14 8.93
C PRO A 155 -21.77 4.84 9.72
N ARG A 156 -22.67 4.47 10.62
CA ARG A 156 -22.54 3.25 11.47
C ARG A 156 -22.32 1.98 10.66
N LEU A 157 -22.98 1.85 9.50
CA LEU A 157 -22.83 0.71 8.60
C LEU A 157 -21.42 0.62 8.02
N PHE A 158 -20.83 1.75 7.64
CA PHE A 158 -19.47 1.82 7.13
C PHE A 158 -18.45 1.41 8.20
N ARG A 159 -18.60 1.90 9.44
CA ARG A 159 -17.74 1.48 10.58
C ARG A 159 -17.82 -0.03 10.85
N LEU A 160 -19.02 -0.62 10.76
CA LEU A 160 -19.20 -2.05 10.92
C LEU A 160 -18.50 -2.84 9.81
N ALA A 161 -18.63 -2.39 8.56
CA ALA A 161 -17.96 -2.99 7.40
C ALA A 161 -16.44 -2.93 7.54
N VAL A 162 -15.88 -1.79 7.96
CA VAL A 162 -14.43 -1.63 8.21
C VAL A 162 -13.94 -2.56 9.32
N LYS A 163 -14.68 -2.66 10.44
CA LYS A 163 -14.36 -3.60 11.53
C LYS A 163 -14.40 -5.06 11.05
N ALA A 164 -15.42 -5.43 10.28
CA ALA A 164 -15.53 -6.77 9.71
C ALA A 164 -14.34 -7.07 8.77
N PHE A 165 -13.95 -6.12 7.93
CA PHE A 165 -12.81 -6.22 7.05
C PHE A 165 -11.50 -6.45 7.83
N TYR A 166 -11.18 -5.62 8.83
CA TYR A 166 -9.96 -5.81 9.63
C TYR A 166 -9.99 -7.10 10.46
N ARG A 167 -11.17 -7.52 10.94
CA ARG A 167 -11.30 -8.82 11.62
C ARG A 167 -11.01 -9.98 10.66
N LEU A 168 -11.48 -9.88 9.42
CA LEU A 168 -11.29 -10.92 8.41
C LEU A 168 -9.83 -10.98 7.91
N ILE A 169 -9.20 -9.83 7.64
CA ILE A 169 -7.81 -9.77 7.19
C ILE A 169 -6.84 -10.23 8.28
N ASN A 170 -7.16 -9.94 9.55
CA ASN A 170 -6.38 -10.34 10.70
C ASN A 170 -6.68 -11.78 11.17
N TRP A 171 -7.71 -12.43 10.61
CA TRP A 171 -8.06 -13.80 10.95
C TRP A 171 -7.01 -14.76 10.40
N GLY A 172 -6.27 -15.39 11.32
CA GLY A 172 -5.15 -16.28 11.00
C GLY A 172 -3.88 -15.60 10.52
N ALA A 173 -3.82 -14.25 10.52
CA ALA A 173 -2.60 -13.51 10.24
C ALA A 173 -1.63 -13.61 11.45
N ARG A 174 -0.35 -13.89 11.17
CA ARG A 174 0.71 -13.90 12.20
C ARG A 174 1.00 -12.50 12.74
N GLN A 175 0.95 -11.51 11.87
CA GLN A 175 1.10 -10.08 12.20
C GLN A 175 -0.23 -9.38 11.95
N LYS A 176 -0.77 -8.73 12.98
CA LYS A 176 -2.04 -8.00 12.87
C LYS A 176 -1.79 -6.64 12.25
N ILE A 177 -2.56 -6.31 11.22
CA ILE A 177 -2.60 -4.97 10.65
C ILE A 177 -3.45 -4.11 11.60
N PRO A 178 -2.90 -3.00 12.16
CA PRO A 178 -3.67 -2.14 13.05
C PRO A 178 -4.88 -1.56 12.33
N GLU A 179 -6.04 -1.64 12.98
CA GLU A 179 -7.24 -0.91 12.53
C GLU A 179 -6.88 0.58 12.52
N ASP A 180 -7.30 1.31 11.51
CA ASP A 180 -7.14 2.75 11.41
C ASP A 180 -5.72 3.29 11.16
N ALA A 181 -4.72 2.44 10.91
CA ALA A 181 -3.40 2.91 10.53
C ALA A 181 -3.48 3.83 9.30
N GLY A 182 -3.06 5.09 9.47
CA GLY A 182 -2.96 6.07 8.40
C GLY A 182 -1.77 5.80 7.48
N ASP A 183 -1.77 6.45 6.31
CA ASP A 183 -0.60 6.44 5.41
C ASP A 183 0.51 7.36 5.91
N PHE A 184 0.16 8.35 6.75
CA PHE A 184 1.12 9.24 7.38
C PHE A 184 1.92 8.49 8.45
N ARG A 185 3.16 8.13 8.09
CA ARG A 185 4.04 7.32 8.94
C ARG A 185 5.51 7.63 8.70
N LEU A 186 6.31 7.47 9.74
CA LEU A 186 7.76 7.54 9.72
C LEU A 186 8.34 6.13 9.87
N LEU A 187 9.33 5.82 9.04
CA LEU A 187 10.15 4.62 9.12
C LEU A 187 11.58 5.01 9.48
N SER A 188 12.16 4.36 10.47
CA SER A 188 13.59 4.46 10.76
C SER A 188 14.43 3.95 9.57
N PRO A 189 15.73 4.26 9.48
CA PRO A 189 16.57 3.79 8.39
C PRO A 189 16.51 2.27 8.20
N ARG A 190 16.52 1.51 9.29
CA ARG A 190 16.46 0.04 9.22
C ARG A 190 15.08 -0.48 8.78
N ALA A 191 14.00 0.20 9.18
CA ALA A 191 12.65 -0.17 8.76
C ALA A 191 12.41 0.19 7.28
N ALA A 192 12.90 1.35 6.83
CA ALA A 192 12.85 1.75 5.42
C ALA A 192 13.64 0.78 4.52
N GLU A 193 14.83 0.38 4.94
CA GLU A 193 15.63 -0.60 4.20
C GLU A 193 14.97 -1.99 4.16
N ALA A 194 14.40 -2.45 5.27
CA ALA A 194 13.64 -3.70 5.29
C ALA A 194 12.43 -3.65 4.33
N LEU A 195 11.73 -2.52 4.29
CA LEU A 195 10.59 -2.34 3.38
C LEU A 195 11.01 -2.32 1.89
N ARG A 196 12.20 -1.77 1.57
CA ARG A 196 12.77 -1.82 0.21
C ARG A 196 13.09 -3.25 -0.25
N GLN A 197 13.46 -4.13 0.68
CA GLN A 197 13.83 -5.52 0.38
C GLN A 197 12.62 -6.40 0.08
N LEU A 198 11.41 -5.95 0.37
CA LEU A 198 10.20 -6.72 0.08
C LEU A 198 9.92 -6.72 -1.43
N PRO A 199 9.87 -7.91 -2.07
CA PRO A 199 9.76 -8.03 -3.52
C PRO A 199 8.34 -7.90 -4.06
N GLU A 200 7.34 -7.83 -3.18
CA GLU A 200 5.92 -7.82 -3.57
C GLU A 200 5.61 -6.69 -4.54
N ARG A 201 4.91 -7.04 -5.61
CA ARG A 201 4.48 -6.11 -6.65
C ARG A 201 3.11 -5.51 -6.36
N THR A 202 2.22 -6.31 -5.80
CA THR A 202 0.97 -5.82 -5.26
C THR A 202 1.23 -5.30 -3.85
N ARG A 203 1.56 -4.01 -3.75
CA ARG A 203 1.91 -3.38 -2.47
C ARG A 203 0.68 -2.84 -1.76
N PHE A 204 0.60 -3.10 -0.48
CA PHE A 204 -0.28 -2.45 0.48
C PHE A 204 0.60 -1.96 1.63
N PHE A 205 1.09 -0.73 1.51
CA PHE A 205 2.12 -0.19 2.41
C PHE A 205 1.78 -0.31 3.89
N LYS A 206 0.49 -0.15 4.25
CA LYS A 206 0.04 -0.33 5.64
C LYS A 206 0.29 -1.74 6.16
N GLY A 207 0.00 -2.73 5.34
CA GLY A 207 0.23 -4.14 5.66
C GLY A 207 1.72 -4.47 5.71
N LEU A 208 2.48 -4.05 4.71
CA LEU A 208 3.92 -4.31 4.63
C LEU A 208 4.69 -3.67 5.79
N ALA A 209 4.38 -2.41 6.14
CA ALA A 209 4.99 -1.73 7.28
C ALA A 209 4.66 -2.39 8.62
N SER A 210 3.51 -3.06 8.74
CA SER A 210 3.19 -3.86 9.92
C SER A 210 3.90 -5.22 9.89
N TRP A 211 4.06 -5.80 8.69
CA TRP A 211 4.66 -7.12 8.50
C TRP A 211 6.16 -7.18 8.82
N ILE A 212 6.91 -6.09 8.57
CA ILE A 212 8.36 -6.02 8.88
C ILE A 212 8.68 -6.17 10.37
N GLY A 213 7.67 -6.05 11.27
CA GLY A 213 7.76 -6.50 12.66
C GLY A 213 8.64 -5.70 13.60
N PHE A 214 9.12 -4.53 13.19
CA PHE A 214 9.91 -3.63 14.05
C PHE A 214 9.06 -2.97 15.16
N ARG A 215 9.72 -2.29 16.12
CA ARG A 215 9.06 -1.60 17.21
C ARG A 215 8.19 -0.46 16.70
N GLN A 216 6.86 -0.54 16.92
CA GLN A 216 5.88 0.39 16.36
C GLN A 216 5.26 1.28 17.43
N MET A 217 4.96 2.54 17.08
CA MET A 217 4.20 3.50 17.87
C MET A 217 3.02 4.03 17.09
N ARG A 218 1.84 4.01 17.72
CA ARG A 218 0.64 4.66 17.20
C ARG A 218 0.50 6.06 17.80
N VAL A 219 0.26 7.05 16.96
CA VAL A 219 -0.02 8.44 17.34
C VAL A 219 -1.40 8.83 16.83
N ASP A 220 -2.31 9.09 17.75
CA ASP A 220 -3.66 9.52 17.38
C ASP A 220 -3.66 11.01 17.03
N TYR A 221 -4.31 11.37 15.91
CA TYR A 221 -4.42 12.76 15.45
C TYR A 221 -5.81 13.10 14.94
N GLN A 222 -6.13 14.38 14.94
CA GLN A 222 -7.34 14.91 14.30
C GLN A 222 -6.97 15.41 12.90
N PRO A 223 -7.55 14.84 11.83
CA PRO A 223 -7.28 15.32 10.48
C PRO A 223 -7.78 16.75 10.30
N ALA A 224 -6.99 17.57 9.63
CA ALA A 224 -7.44 18.89 9.20
C ALA A 224 -8.56 18.75 8.15
N ALA A 225 -9.40 19.77 8.04
CA ALA A 225 -10.37 19.83 6.96
C ALA A 225 -9.61 19.85 5.61
N ARG A 226 -10.13 19.13 4.60
CA ARG A 226 -9.56 19.18 3.25
C ARG A 226 -9.55 20.61 2.75
N ALA A 227 -8.39 21.10 2.36
CA ALA A 227 -8.27 22.43 1.79
C ALA A 227 -8.89 22.51 0.39
N HIS A 228 -8.74 21.44 -0.43
CA HIS A 228 -9.22 21.38 -1.82
C HIS A 228 -9.58 19.92 -2.20
N GLY A 229 -10.46 19.74 -3.21
CA GLY A 229 -10.80 18.45 -3.80
C GLY A 229 -12.03 17.74 -3.21
N ARG A 230 -12.62 16.84 -4.02
CA ARG A 230 -13.71 15.92 -3.63
C ARG A 230 -13.16 14.51 -3.44
N SER A 231 -13.73 13.76 -2.48
CA SER A 231 -13.40 12.33 -2.36
C SER A 231 -13.76 11.60 -3.66
N THR A 232 -12.78 10.97 -4.29
CA THR A 232 -12.95 10.20 -5.53
C THR A 232 -13.30 8.72 -5.28
N TRP A 233 -13.46 8.32 -4.02
CA TRP A 233 -13.73 6.93 -3.66
C TRP A 233 -15.18 6.55 -3.95
N SER A 234 -15.37 5.66 -4.93
CA SER A 234 -16.67 5.01 -5.16
C SER A 234 -16.80 3.76 -4.30
N ILE A 235 -18.05 3.30 -4.06
CA ILE A 235 -18.31 2.05 -3.34
C ILE A 235 -17.63 0.86 -4.05
N TYR A 236 -17.63 0.85 -5.38
CA TYR A 236 -16.98 -0.21 -6.17
C TYR A 236 -15.46 -0.23 -5.98
N SER A 237 -14.80 0.94 -5.91
CA SER A 237 -13.37 1.01 -5.65
C SER A 237 -13.00 0.57 -4.23
N LEU A 238 -13.87 0.83 -3.24
CA LEU A 238 -13.69 0.35 -1.87
C LEU A 238 -13.80 -1.18 -1.78
N ILE A 239 -14.77 -1.78 -2.49
CA ILE A 239 -14.91 -3.25 -2.55
C ILE A 239 -13.68 -3.87 -3.22
N GLY A 240 -13.25 -3.33 -4.37
CA GLY A 240 -12.05 -3.81 -5.07
C GLY A 240 -10.81 -3.76 -4.18
N PHE A 241 -10.57 -2.62 -3.52
CA PHE A 241 -9.46 -2.43 -2.59
C PHE A 241 -9.54 -3.39 -1.37
N SER A 242 -10.76 -3.66 -0.90
CA SER A 242 -10.98 -4.61 0.20
C SER A 242 -10.65 -6.04 -0.20
N ILE A 243 -11.06 -6.47 -1.40
CA ILE A 243 -10.73 -7.79 -1.96
C ILE A 243 -9.22 -7.89 -2.15
N GLU A 244 -8.59 -6.87 -2.71
CA GLU A 244 -7.16 -6.81 -2.94
C GLU A 244 -6.37 -6.93 -1.63
N GLY A 245 -6.71 -6.15 -0.60
CA GLY A 245 -6.08 -6.24 0.72
C GLY A 245 -6.28 -7.61 1.37
N LEU A 246 -7.52 -8.15 1.33
CA LEU A 246 -7.85 -9.43 1.93
C LEU A 246 -7.07 -10.58 1.28
N THR A 247 -7.03 -10.64 -0.04
CA THR A 247 -6.35 -11.71 -0.78
C THR A 247 -4.83 -11.58 -0.78
N SER A 248 -4.27 -10.39 -0.54
CA SER A 248 -2.82 -10.17 -0.41
C SER A 248 -2.25 -10.62 0.93
N PHE A 249 -3.01 -10.44 2.02
CA PHE A 249 -2.51 -10.68 3.38
C PHE A 249 -3.18 -11.83 4.11
N SER A 250 -4.26 -12.39 3.57
CA SER A 250 -5.01 -13.43 4.25
C SER A 250 -5.35 -14.59 3.32
N GLN A 251 -5.19 -15.80 3.82
CA GLN A 251 -5.69 -17.02 3.19
C GLN A 251 -7.09 -17.39 3.70
N ALA A 252 -7.72 -16.50 4.48
CA ALA A 252 -9.03 -16.74 5.06
C ALA A 252 -10.11 -17.13 4.04
N PRO A 253 -10.23 -16.49 2.86
CA PRO A 253 -11.20 -16.88 1.85
C PRO A 253 -11.02 -18.33 1.36
N LEU A 254 -9.77 -18.77 1.16
CA LEU A 254 -9.47 -20.16 0.76
C LEU A 254 -9.81 -21.16 1.86
N ARG A 255 -9.48 -20.83 3.12
CA ARG A 255 -9.80 -21.69 4.26
C ARG A 255 -11.31 -21.79 4.48
N PHE A 256 -12.03 -20.67 4.31
CA PHE A 256 -13.50 -20.66 4.38
C PHE A 256 -14.09 -21.53 3.28
N ALA A 257 -13.60 -21.40 2.04
CA ALA A 257 -14.03 -22.24 0.92
C ALA A 257 -13.79 -23.73 1.21
N SER A 258 -12.61 -24.09 1.73
CA SER A 258 -12.30 -25.48 2.09
C SER A 258 -13.18 -26.02 3.23
N LEU A 259 -13.41 -25.21 4.27
CA LEU A 259 -14.28 -25.59 5.39
C LEU A 259 -15.72 -25.83 4.92
N LEU A 260 -16.24 -24.94 4.08
CA LEU A 260 -17.58 -25.05 3.53
C LEU A 260 -17.73 -26.30 2.65
N GLY A 261 -16.72 -26.58 1.81
CA GLY A 261 -16.67 -27.81 1.01
C GLY A 261 -16.68 -29.07 1.88
N PHE A 262 -15.93 -29.07 2.98
CA PHE A 262 -15.89 -30.18 3.92
C PHE A 262 -17.22 -30.39 4.64
N LEU A 263 -17.89 -29.32 5.06
CA LEU A 263 -19.21 -29.38 5.69
C LEU A 263 -20.28 -29.94 4.72
N LEU A 264 -20.25 -29.50 3.46
CA LEU A 264 -21.16 -30.00 2.42
C LEU A 264 -20.91 -31.45 2.09
N LEU A 265 -19.63 -31.88 2.05
CA LEU A 265 -19.30 -33.29 1.88
C LEU A 265 -19.89 -34.14 3.02
N GLY A 266 -19.73 -33.69 4.27
CA GLY A 266 -20.33 -34.35 5.44
C GLY A 266 -21.84 -34.46 5.33
N PHE A 267 -22.53 -33.38 4.96
CA PHE A 267 -23.97 -33.36 4.74
C PHE A 267 -24.38 -34.29 3.60
N ALA A 268 -23.66 -34.27 2.47
CA ALA A 268 -23.95 -35.15 1.34
C ALA A 268 -23.78 -36.63 1.68
N LEU A 269 -22.76 -36.99 2.49
CA LEU A 269 -22.58 -38.39 2.95
C LEU A 269 -23.71 -38.85 3.86
N ILE A 270 -24.15 -38.01 4.81
CA ILE A 270 -25.32 -38.34 5.68
C ILE A 270 -26.56 -38.57 4.83
N PHE A 271 -26.82 -37.64 3.89
CA PHE A 271 -28.00 -37.76 3.00
C PHE A 271 -27.93 -38.98 2.08
N ALA A 272 -26.72 -39.30 1.58
CA ALA A 272 -26.53 -40.51 0.76
C ALA A 272 -26.78 -41.79 1.54
N VAL A 273 -26.37 -41.85 2.80
CA VAL A 273 -26.65 -43.01 3.69
C VAL A 273 -28.14 -43.13 3.96
N ASP A 274 -28.84 -42.02 4.22
CA ASP A 274 -30.26 -41.98 4.46
C ASP A 274 -31.07 -42.56 3.27
N ILE A 275 -30.79 -42.06 2.06
CA ILE A 275 -31.37 -42.56 0.81
C ILE A 275 -31.07 -44.06 0.62
N LEU A 276 -29.83 -44.49 0.86
CA LEU A 276 -29.46 -45.89 0.70
C LEU A 276 -30.24 -46.82 1.65
N VAL A 277 -30.36 -46.42 2.91
CA VAL A 277 -31.12 -47.14 3.93
C VAL A 277 -32.59 -47.22 3.54
N GLU A 278 -33.20 -46.09 3.13
CA GLU A 278 -34.61 -46.03 2.72
C GLU A 278 -34.87 -46.92 1.51
N THR A 279 -33.99 -46.89 0.51
CA THR A 279 -34.12 -47.71 -0.71
C THR A 279 -33.94 -49.20 -0.43
N LEU A 280 -33.00 -49.62 0.42
CA LEU A 280 -32.69 -51.03 0.71
C LEU A 280 -33.70 -51.66 1.65
N ILE A 281 -34.24 -50.92 2.63
CA ILE A 281 -35.12 -51.45 3.67
C ILE A 281 -36.59 -51.37 3.24
N TYR A 282 -37.01 -50.26 2.64
CA TYR A 282 -38.41 -49.98 2.34
C TYR A 282 -38.77 -50.17 0.87
N GLY A 283 -37.81 -50.41 -0.02
CA GLY A 283 -38.04 -50.70 -1.44
C GLY A 283 -38.74 -49.57 -2.21
N GLN A 284 -38.69 -48.36 -1.69
CA GLN A 284 -39.36 -47.21 -2.30
C GLN A 284 -38.48 -46.57 -3.38
N SER A 285 -39.06 -46.37 -4.59
CA SER A 285 -38.46 -45.52 -5.60
C SER A 285 -38.60 -44.05 -5.14
N VAL A 286 -37.50 -43.40 -4.76
CA VAL A 286 -37.51 -41.98 -4.35
C VAL A 286 -37.93 -41.13 -5.53
N PRO A 287 -39.10 -40.48 -5.53
CA PRO A 287 -39.47 -39.52 -6.57
C PRO A 287 -38.59 -38.25 -6.37
N GLY A 288 -37.57 -38.07 -7.19
CA GLY A 288 -36.54 -37.09 -6.85
C GLY A 288 -35.99 -36.23 -7.98
N TYR A 289 -36.59 -36.25 -9.18
CA TYR A 289 -36.04 -35.48 -10.30
C TYR A 289 -35.87 -33.97 -10.01
N PRO A 290 -36.87 -33.23 -9.45
CA PRO A 290 -36.71 -31.82 -9.09
C PRO A 290 -35.65 -31.61 -8.01
N SER A 291 -35.60 -32.45 -6.99
CA SER A 291 -34.64 -32.37 -5.89
C SER A 291 -33.20 -32.62 -6.38
N LEU A 292 -33.01 -33.55 -7.31
CA LEU A 292 -31.73 -33.86 -7.93
C LEU A 292 -31.23 -32.66 -8.74
N ILE A 293 -32.07 -32.03 -9.54
CA ILE A 293 -31.71 -30.86 -10.34
C ILE A 293 -31.32 -29.67 -9.45
N ILE A 294 -32.12 -29.38 -8.41
CA ILE A 294 -31.84 -28.31 -7.45
C ILE A 294 -30.51 -28.60 -6.74
N GLY A 295 -30.29 -29.82 -6.27
CA GLY A 295 -29.05 -30.25 -5.64
C GLY A 295 -27.82 -30.04 -6.56
N LEU A 296 -27.91 -30.48 -7.82
CA LEU A 296 -26.86 -30.28 -8.80
C LEU A 296 -26.61 -28.79 -9.08
N MET A 297 -27.64 -27.97 -9.21
CA MET A 297 -27.51 -26.53 -9.42
C MET A 297 -26.80 -25.85 -8.23
N VAL A 298 -27.17 -26.20 -7.00
CA VAL A 298 -26.54 -25.67 -5.79
C VAL A 298 -25.04 -26.06 -5.73
N LEU A 299 -24.74 -27.34 -5.96
CA LEU A 299 -23.36 -27.84 -5.96
C LEU A 299 -22.53 -27.20 -7.05
N ASN A 300 -23.03 -27.09 -8.28
CA ASN A 300 -22.32 -26.41 -9.36
C ASN A 300 -22.09 -24.92 -9.08
N SER A 301 -23.10 -24.21 -8.57
CA SER A 301 -22.96 -22.80 -8.22
C SER A 301 -21.88 -22.60 -7.15
N MET A 302 -21.84 -23.48 -6.16
CA MET A 302 -20.82 -23.46 -5.13
C MET A 302 -19.43 -23.76 -5.67
N GLN A 303 -19.31 -24.74 -6.56
CA GLN A 303 -18.06 -25.07 -7.22
C GLN A 303 -17.53 -23.89 -8.05
N LEU A 304 -18.39 -23.22 -8.81
CA LEU A 304 -18.02 -22.02 -9.58
C LEU A 304 -17.57 -20.87 -8.66
N PHE A 305 -18.26 -20.67 -7.54
CA PHE A 305 -17.86 -19.68 -6.54
C PHE A 305 -16.45 -19.95 -5.97
N MET A 306 -16.17 -21.21 -5.62
CA MET A 306 -14.86 -21.64 -5.15
C MET A 306 -13.78 -21.47 -6.21
N MET A 307 -14.08 -21.82 -7.47
CA MET A 307 -13.18 -21.59 -8.60
C MET A 307 -12.88 -20.10 -8.80
N GLY A 308 -13.88 -19.23 -8.59
CA GLY A 308 -13.69 -17.79 -8.62
C GLY A 308 -12.68 -17.29 -7.57
N ILE A 309 -12.81 -17.76 -6.32
CA ILE A 309 -11.84 -17.44 -5.26
C ILE A 309 -10.44 -17.92 -5.63
N MET A 310 -10.31 -19.16 -6.10
CA MET A 310 -9.01 -19.70 -6.54
C MET A 310 -8.42 -18.89 -7.70
N GLY A 311 -9.26 -18.48 -8.66
CA GLY A 311 -8.88 -17.67 -9.80
C GLY A 311 -8.25 -16.34 -9.36
N GLU A 312 -8.79 -15.70 -8.33
CA GLU A 312 -8.24 -14.45 -7.76
C GLU A 312 -6.81 -14.65 -7.21
N TYR A 313 -6.57 -15.73 -6.46
CA TYR A 313 -5.23 -16.03 -5.96
C TYR A 313 -4.25 -16.42 -7.07
N ILE A 314 -4.70 -17.20 -8.06
CA ILE A 314 -3.88 -17.56 -9.23
C ILE A 314 -3.54 -16.29 -10.03
N GLY A 315 -4.49 -15.37 -10.21
CA GLY A 315 -4.26 -14.09 -10.87
C GLY A 315 -3.18 -13.25 -10.17
N LYS A 316 -3.19 -13.22 -8.84
CA LYS A 316 -2.15 -12.54 -8.04
C LYS A 316 -0.78 -13.23 -8.16
N MET A 317 -0.72 -14.55 -8.05
CA MET A 317 0.52 -15.29 -8.27
C MET A 317 1.08 -15.03 -9.68
N PHE A 318 0.23 -14.98 -10.69
CA PHE A 318 0.65 -14.68 -12.05
C PHE A 318 1.19 -13.26 -12.22
N SER A 319 0.64 -12.28 -11.50
CA SER A 319 1.16 -10.91 -11.46
C SER A 319 2.54 -10.83 -10.82
N GLU A 320 2.77 -11.56 -9.74
CA GLU A 320 4.08 -11.66 -9.07
C GLU A 320 5.12 -12.37 -9.95
N ILE A 321 4.75 -13.48 -10.60
CA ILE A 321 5.63 -14.26 -11.48
C ILE A 321 6.06 -13.46 -12.72
N LYS A 322 5.16 -12.63 -13.29
CA LYS A 322 5.50 -11.76 -14.43
C LYS A 322 6.61 -10.77 -14.11
N ALA A 323 6.81 -10.44 -12.86
CA ALA A 323 7.87 -9.58 -12.38
C ALA A 323 7.98 -8.22 -13.12
N ARG A 324 6.84 -7.65 -13.59
CA ARG A 324 6.82 -6.33 -14.24
C ARG A 324 7.18 -5.25 -13.23
N PRO A 325 7.94 -4.20 -13.60
CA PRO A 325 8.18 -3.06 -12.74
C PRO A 325 6.87 -2.47 -12.21
N ILE A 326 6.85 -2.06 -10.95
CA ILE A 326 5.66 -1.48 -10.29
C ILE A 326 5.33 -0.12 -10.90
N TYR A 327 6.36 0.63 -11.33
CA TYR A 327 6.27 1.95 -11.94
C TYR A 327 7.40 2.15 -12.94
N PHE A 328 7.27 3.17 -13.79
CA PHE A 328 8.33 3.70 -14.63
C PHE A 328 8.45 5.21 -14.39
N VAL A 329 9.68 5.70 -14.23
CA VAL A 329 9.96 7.13 -14.10
C VAL A 329 10.10 7.73 -15.50
N ALA A 330 9.34 8.79 -15.77
CA ALA A 330 9.43 9.57 -17.00
C ALA A 330 10.47 10.70 -16.84
N GLU A 331 10.43 11.42 -15.72
CA GLU A 331 11.30 12.55 -15.43
C GLU A 331 11.69 12.55 -13.95
N GLN A 332 12.88 13.06 -13.68
CA GLN A 332 13.37 13.29 -12.34
C GLN A 332 14.12 14.62 -12.28
N SER A 333 13.84 15.45 -11.29
CA SER A 333 14.60 16.66 -10.99
C SER A 333 15.05 16.67 -9.53
N LEU A 334 16.16 17.33 -9.27
CA LEU A 334 16.71 17.49 -7.93
C LEU A 334 17.22 18.92 -7.78
N LYS A 335 16.78 19.61 -6.72
CA LYS A 335 17.33 20.88 -6.25
C LYS A 335 17.93 20.64 -4.88
N THR A 336 19.16 21.07 -4.66
CA THR A 336 19.82 20.94 -3.35
C THR A 336 19.53 22.16 -2.48
N ALA A 337 19.65 21.98 -1.17
CA ALA A 337 19.46 23.08 -0.20
C ALA A 337 20.39 24.28 -0.45
N ASP A 338 21.54 24.03 -1.08
CA ASP A 338 22.55 25.04 -1.39
C ASP A 338 22.29 25.76 -2.73
N ASP A 339 21.34 25.31 -3.53
CA ASP A 339 20.97 25.98 -4.79
C ASP A 339 20.13 27.25 -4.53
N VAL A 340 20.73 28.22 -3.87
CA VAL A 340 20.11 29.52 -3.56
C VAL A 340 20.07 30.47 -4.77
N SER A 341 20.68 30.10 -5.90
CA SER A 341 20.66 30.88 -7.12
C SER A 341 20.21 30.06 -8.33
N GLY A 342 19.04 30.41 -8.83
CA GLY A 342 18.35 29.89 -10.01
C GLY A 342 19.21 29.46 -11.21
N ALA A 343 19.76 28.26 -11.16
CA ALA A 343 20.29 27.58 -12.32
C ALA A 343 19.77 26.12 -12.29
N ASP A 344 18.78 25.89 -13.10
CA ASP A 344 18.09 24.64 -13.35
C ASP A 344 19.04 23.60 -13.96
N GLN A 345 19.49 22.63 -13.18
CA GLN A 345 20.14 21.45 -13.74
C GLN A 345 19.09 20.35 -13.99
N THR A 346 18.33 20.53 -15.04
CA THR A 346 17.49 19.48 -15.60
C THR A 346 18.36 18.44 -16.30
N THR A 347 18.78 17.41 -15.58
CA THR A 347 19.37 16.24 -16.22
C THR A 347 18.23 15.41 -16.79
N ARG A 348 17.87 15.66 -18.06
CA ARG A 348 17.00 14.77 -18.84
C ARG A 348 17.78 13.49 -19.11
N THR A 349 17.53 12.45 -18.34
CA THR A 349 17.95 11.11 -18.72
C THR A 349 16.86 10.55 -19.63
N ALA A 350 17.01 10.79 -20.93
CA ALA A 350 16.27 10.04 -21.93
C ALA A 350 16.73 8.59 -21.81
N ALA A 351 15.79 7.68 -21.57
CA ALA A 351 16.05 6.24 -21.63
C ALA A 351 16.27 5.88 -23.10
N GLU A 352 17.50 5.50 -23.46
CA GLU A 352 17.82 4.67 -24.62
C GLU A 352 17.49 3.20 -24.31
#